data_43d33420c157c7b9798c0ac55a444328
#
_entry.id   43d33420c157c7b9798c0ac55a444328
#
_cell.length_a   1.000
_cell.length_b   1.000
_cell.length_c   1.000
_cell.angle_alpha   90.00
_cell.angle_beta   90.00
_cell.angle_gamma   90.00
#
_symmetry.space_group_name_H-M   'P 1'
#
loop_
_entity.id
_entity.type
_entity.pdbx_description
1 polymer ?
#
loop_
_entity_poly.entity_id
_entity_poly.type
_entity_poly.pdbx_seq_one_letter_code
_entity_poly.pdbx_strand_id
1 'polypeptide(L)'
;MTAEITNIVDVVMPHFEGYVYPNEASPQPLWSVLIVLYPYITGLVAGAFIMASLVRVFRVRALEPVYRLSLLTAFAFLLCAPLPLLFHLGHPERCFEVMMTPHLTSPMAIFGFVYAWYLMAVLLLELWFDYRQDFVAWSQTETGWRGVLYRAFTLGVTDESEKAVSLDVKMGWIISIVGIPSAFLLHGYVGFIFGSVKANPWWGNVLMPIIFIMSAMVSGIALCVLNYLVLSWVRRRKLDMRCLDTMCMFLFYALVIDAAIEGLDWIHRIYSAEEAFATLRQLATEKLFWTLNIGQALMGTLVPLLLLGSLQLFRRHVPDLARKRMYFASASLILLGVLAMRWNVVIGGQLFSKSLRGFMSYKMEPFGMEGWLIGAVLLALPFVIMGVFVKLFLDERLTSTDHVPHEPPPSDEPFEMAEV
;
A
#
# COMPACT_ATOMS: atom_id res chain seq x y z
N MET A 1 -25.78 -36.68 -19.39
CA MET A 1 -24.91 -35.88 -18.47
C MET A 1 -23.47 -35.73 -19.02
N THR A 2 -22.83 -36.79 -19.52
CA THR A 2 -21.48 -36.69 -20.12
C THR A 2 -21.45 -35.93 -21.46
N ALA A 3 -22.45 -36.06 -22.32
CA ALA A 3 -22.52 -35.38 -23.61
C ALA A 3 -22.76 -33.87 -23.50
N GLU A 4 -23.52 -33.43 -22.50
CA GLU A 4 -23.72 -32.00 -22.25
C GLU A 4 -22.48 -31.30 -21.69
N ILE A 5 -21.69 -32.03 -20.84
CA ILE A 5 -20.45 -31.49 -20.30
C ILE A 5 -19.41 -31.30 -21.42
N THR A 6 -19.35 -32.24 -22.37
CA THR A 6 -18.44 -32.16 -23.52
C THR A 6 -18.80 -30.95 -24.41
N ASN A 7 -20.07 -30.70 -24.66
CA ASN A 7 -20.51 -29.54 -25.45
C ASN A 7 -20.21 -28.19 -24.74
N ILE A 8 -20.29 -28.14 -23.42
CA ILE A 8 -19.94 -26.93 -22.67
C ILE A 8 -18.45 -26.67 -22.73
N VAL A 9 -17.63 -27.72 -22.60
CA VAL A 9 -16.16 -27.57 -22.68
C VAL A 9 -15.72 -27.11 -24.06
N ASP A 10 -16.28 -27.66 -25.14
CA ASP A 10 -15.95 -27.27 -26.50
C ASP A 10 -16.37 -25.85 -26.86
N VAL A 11 -17.46 -25.34 -26.26
CA VAL A 11 -17.98 -23.99 -26.50
C VAL A 11 -17.24 -22.94 -25.64
N VAL A 12 -16.89 -23.28 -24.40
CA VAL A 12 -16.32 -22.34 -23.43
C VAL A 12 -14.79 -22.32 -23.47
N MET A 13 -14.15 -23.46 -23.81
CA MET A 13 -12.70 -23.62 -23.80
C MET A 13 -12.15 -24.27 -25.08
N PRO A 14 -12.36 -23.68 -26.26
CA PRO A 14 -11.98 -24.28 -27.55
C PRO A 14 -10.46 -24.46 -27.74
N HIS A 15 -9.64 -23.94 -26.84
CA HIS A 15 -8.18 -23.95 -26.96
C HIS A 15 -7.46 -24.90 -25.97
N PHE A 16 -8.21 -25.68 -25.17
CA PHE A 16 -7.62 -26.64 -24.25
C PHE A 16 -7.52 -28.00 -24.88
N GLU A 17 -6.32 -28.51 -25.00
CA GLU A 17 -6.04 -29.90 -25.43
C GLU A 17 -5.72 -30.78 -24.21
N GLY A 18 -6.36 -31.91 -24.11
CA GLY A 18 -6.14 -32.90 -23.06
C GLY A 18 -7.16 -32.84 -21.93
N TYR A 19 -6.73 -33.20 -20.71
CA TYR A 19 -7.63 -33.25 -19.55
C TYR A 19 -7.88 -31.87 -18.98
N VAL A 20 -9.14 -31.48 -18.83
CA VAL A 20 -9.58 -30.20 -18.24
C VAL A 20 -10.08 -30.44 -16.81
N TYR A 21 -9.52 -29.74 -15.85
CA TYR A 21 -9.97 -29.81 -14.47
C TYR A 21 -11.30 -29.05 -14.27
N PRO A 22 -12.14 -29.47 -13.30
CA PRO A 22 -13.48 -28.87 -13.12
C PRO A 22 -13.47 -27.33 -12.93
N ASN A 23 -12.45 -26.80 -12.31
CA ASN A 23 -12.32 -25.34 -12.12
C ASN A 23 -11.84 -24.59 -13.39
N GLU A 24 -11.31 -25.28 -14.38
CA GLU A 24 -11.00 -24.70 -15.70
C GLU A 24 -12.24 -24.66 -16.61
N ALA A 25 -13.28 -25.43 -16.29
CA ALA A 25 -14.58 -25.35 -16.94
C ALA A 25 -15.35 -24.06 -16.54
N SER A 26 -14.92 -23.34 -15.51
CA SER A 26 -15.47 -22.02 -15.18
C SER A 26 -15.01 -21.01 -16.22
N PRO A 27 -15.93 -20.18 -16.78
CA PRO A 27 -15.57 -19.18 -17.79
C PRO A 27 -14.70 -18.05 -17.25
N GLN A 28 -14.56 -17.90 -15.92
CA GLN A 28 -13.82 -16.82 -15.29
C GLN A 28 -12.95 -17.30 -14.12
N PRO A 29 -11.80 -16.63 -13.87
CA PRO A 29 -11.03 -16.80 -12.64
C PRO A 29 -11.89 -16.55 -11.40
N LEU A 30 -11.57 -17.27 -10.31
CA LEU A 30 -12.31 -17.17 -9.05
C LEU A 30 -12.13 -15.82 -8.35
N TRP A 31 -10.97 -15.17 -8.53
CA TRP A 31 -10.64 -13.90 -7.90
C TRP A 31 -10.88 -12.73 -8.84
N SER A 32 -11.62 -11.76 -8.35
CA SER A 32 -12.00 -10.56 -9.10
C SER A 32 -11.03 -9.39 -8.87
N VAL A 33 -11.37 -8.24 -9.43
CA VAL A 33 -10.67 -6.96 -9.21
C VAL A 33 -10.58 -6.59 -7.73
N LEU A 34 -11.48 -7.05 -6.88
CA LEU A 34 -11.44 -6.77 -5.43
C LEU A 34 -10.20 -7.37 -4.78
N ILE A 35 -9.79 -8.58 -5.21
CA ILE A 35 -8.56 -9.21 -4.73
C ILE A 35 -7.30 -8.51 -5.28
N VAL A 36 -7.40 -7.77 -6.37
CA VAL A 36 -6.32 -6.87 -6.84
C VAL A 36 -6.19 -5.66 -5.93
N LEU A 37 -7.33 -5.06 -5.54
CA LEU A 37 -7.36 -3.85 -4.71
C LEU A 37 -6.89 -4.08 -3.28
N TYR A 38 -7.16 -5.24 -2.71
CA TYR A 38 -6.75 -5.58 -1.37
C TYR A 38 -5.22 -5.42 -1.15
N PRO A 39 -4.31 -6.13 -1.88
CA PRO A 39 -2.87 -5.93 -1.73
C PRO A 39 -2.39 -4.55 -2.19
N TYR A 40 -3.13 -3.87 -3.05
CA TYR A 40 -2.83 -2.51 -3.44
C TYR A 40 -3.04 -1.55 -2.28
N ILE A 41 -4.22 -1.56 -1.66
CA ILE A 41 -4.56 -0.67 -0.53
C ILE A 41 -3.66 -0.94 0.68
N THR A 42 -3.43 -2.20 1.05
CA THR A 42 -2.53 -2.55 2.17
C THR A 42 -1.09 -2.14 1.91
N GLY A 43 -0.62 -2.17 0.66
CA GLY A 43 0.70 -1.67 0.28
C GLY A 43 0.84 -0.18 0.51
N LEU A 44 -0.16 0.60 0.11
CA LEU A 44 -0.20 2.04 0.33
C LEU A 44 -0.14 2.40 1.83
N VAL A 45 -0.77 1.59 2.69
CA VAL A 45 -0.68 1.73 4.16
C VAL A 45 0.76 1.59 4.64
N ALA A 46 1.42 0.48 4.27
CA ALA A 46 2.77 0.18 4.75
C ALA A 46 3.77 1.27 4.32
N GLY A 47 3.73 1.70 3.06
CA GLY A 47 4.63 2.73 2.57
C GLY A 47 4.36 4.12 3.16
N ALA A 48 3.10 4.50 3.40
CA ALA A 48 2.76 5.75 4.07
C ALA A 48 3.24 5.76 5.54
N PHE A 49 3.13 4.62 6.23
CA PHE A 49 3.66 4.47 7.59
C PHE A 49 5.19 4.58 7.63
N ILE A 50 5.90 3.98 6.67
CA ILE A 50 7.36 4.11 6.57
C ILE A 50 7.76 5.59 6.39
N MET A 51 7.01 6.38 5.60
CA MET A 51 7.26 7.82 5.48
C MET A 51 7.13 8.55 6.83
N ALA A 52 6.12 8.23 7.65
CA ALA A 52 6.00 8.77 8.99
C ALA A 52 7.18 8.33 9.89
N SER A 53 7.59 7.08 9.79
CA SER A 53 8.70 6.52 10.57
C SER A 53 10.05 7.18 10.25
N LEU A 54 10.28 7.65 9.02
CA LEU A 54 11.49 8.42 8.67
C LEU A 54 11.64 9.68 9.51
N VAL A 55 10.54 10.32 9.89
CA VAL A 55 10.56 11.49 10.76
C VAL A 55 10.77 11.07 12.22
N ARG A 56 9.92 10.17 12.71
CA ARG A 56 9.85 9.84 14.15
C ARG A 56 11.05 9.04 14.64
N VAL A 57 11.48 8.04 13.87
CA VAL A 57 12.56 7.11 14.25
C VAL A 57 13.91 7.57 13.70
N PHE A 58 13.95 7.90 12.40
CA PHE A 58 15.21 8.27 11.73
C PHE A 58 15.52 9.78 11.75
N ARG A 59 14.61 10.58 12.36
CA ARG A 59 14.81 12.03 12.58
C ARG A 59 15.10 12.85 11.31
N VAL A 60 14.51 12.47 10.19
CA VAL A 60 14.63 13.21 8.92
C VAL A 60 13.78 14.49 9.00
N ARG A 61 14.35 15.57 9.57
CA ARG A 61 13.66 16.84 9.84
C ARG A 61 13.01 17.47 8.59
N ALA A 62 13.60 17.26 7.41
CA ALA A 62 13.03 17.78 6.16
C ALA A 62 11.62 17.22 5.86
N LEU A 63 11.22 16.11 6.45
CA LEU A 63 9.92 15.45 6.24
C LEU A 63 8.88 15.78 7.33
N GLU A 64 9.21 16.59 8.33
CA GLU A 64 8.28 16.99 9.40
C GLU A 64 6.93 17.51 8.85
N PRO A 65 6.88 18.35 7.77
CA PRO A 65 5.62 18.85 7.26
C PRO A 65 4.63 17.78 6.78
N VAL A 66 5.11 16.58 6.44
CA VAL A 66 4.30 15.48 5.94
C VAL A 66 4.08 14.35 6.96
N TYR A 67 4.70 14.42 8.14
CA TYR A 67 4.63 13.38 9.16
C TYR A 67 3.18 12.98 9.49
N ARG A 68 2.39 13.91 10.02
CA ARG A 68 0.99 13.68 10.41
C ARG A 68 0.11 13.33 9.21
N LEU A 69 0.35 13.95 8.05
CA LEU A 69 -0.37 13.61 6.82
C LEU A 69 -0.12 12.16 6.41
N SER A 70 1.12 11.69 6.50
CA SER A 70 1.48 10.31 6.18
C SER A 70 0.85 9.31 7.15
N LEU A 71 0.84 9.63 8.45
CA LEU A 71 0.22 8.79 9.48
C LEU A 71 -1.30 8.69 9.31
N LEU A 72 -1.98 9.83 9.06
CA LEU A 72 -3.42 9.85 8.77
C LEU A 72 -3.75 9.14 7.45
N THR A 73 -2.87 9.25 6.45
CA THR A 73 -3.01 8.50 5.18
C THR A 73 -2.94 7.00 5.45
N ALA A 74 -1.93 6.53 6.18
CA ALA A 74 -1.80 5.12 6.54
C ALA A 74 -3.05 4.61 7.27
N PHE A 75 -3.57 5.37 8.22
CA PHE A 75 -4.75 4.97 8.99
C PHE A 75 -6.03 4.94 8.16
N ALA A 76 -6.27 5.97 7.31
CA ALA A 76 -7.45 6.01 6.45
C ALA A 76 -7.49 4.83 5.47
N PHE A 77 -6.35 4.50 4.89
CA PHE A 77 -6.22 3.36 3.98
C PHE A 77 -6.33 2.03 4.70
N LEU A 78 -5.79 1.91 5.92
CA LEU A 78 -5.89 0.68 6.72
C LEU A 78 -7.34 0.35 7.08
N LEU A 79 -8.16 1.34 7.44
CA LEU A 79 -9.58 1.13 7.73
C LEU A 79 -10.35 0.55 6.53
N CYS A 80 -9.93 0.87 5.31
CA CYS A 80 -10.56 0.37 4.10
C CYS A 80 -9.93 -0.92 3.55
N ALA A 81 -8.72 -1.25 3.98
CA ALA A 81 -7.97 -2.37 3.42
C ALA A 81 -8.68 -3.74 3.47
N PRO A 82 -9.45 -4.11 4.51
CA PRO A 82 -10.15 -5.39 4.54
C PRO A 82 -11.44 -5.40 3.73
N LEU A 83 -11.98 -4.24 3.33
CA LEU A 83 -13.27 -4.16 2.65
C LEU A 83 -13.31 -4.95 1.33
N PRO A 84 -12.30 -4.87 0.43
CA PRO A 84 -12.32 -5.67 -0.78
C PRO A 84 -12.41 -7.18 -0.51
N LEU A 85 -11.74 -7.69 0.53
CA LEU A 85 -11.86 -9.08 0.94
C LEU A 85 -13.24 -9.39 1.50
N LEU A 86 -13.79 -8.49 2.33
CA LEU A 86 -15.12 -8.67 2.92
C LEU A 86 -16.22 -8.76 1.85
N PHE A 87 -16.13 -7.92 0.80
CA PHE A 87 -17.06 -7.97 -0.33
C PHE A 87 -16.89 -9.20 -1.22
N HIS A 88 -15.69 -9.80 -1.21
CA HIS A 88 -15.41 -11.04 -1.95
C HIS A 88 -15.84 -12.32 -1.20
N LEU A 89 -16.02 -12.23 0.13
CA LEU A 89 -16.44 -13.39 0.92
C LEU A 89 -17.87 -13.81 0.57
N GLY A 90 -18.08 -15.09 0.33
CA GLY A 90 -19.42 -15.66 0.14
C GLY A 90 -20.32 -15.53 1.38
N HIS A 91 -19.72 -15.44 2.57
CA HIS A 91 -20.37 -15.32 3.88
C HIS A 91 -19.67 -14.23 4.72
N PRO A 92 -19.87 -12.93 4.41
CA PRO A 92 -19.20 -11.83 5.11
C PRO A 92 -19.56 -11.74 6.60
N GLU A 93 -20.74 -12.23 7.00
CA GLU A 93 -21.18 -12.32 8.41
C GLU A 93 -20.28 -13.22 9.26
N ARG A 94 -19.54 -14.12 8.62
CA ARG A 94 -18.63 -15.07 9.29
C ARG A 94 -17.18 -14.59 9.34
N CYS A 95 -16.87 -13.40 8.88
CA CYS A 95 -15.50 -12.89 8.80
C CYS A 95 -14.77 -12.89 10.17
N PHE A 96 -15.49 -12.74 11.26
CA PHE A 96 -14.92 -12.76 12.62
C PHE A 96 -14.52 -14.15 13.11
N GLU A 97 -14.98 -15.22 12.46
CA GLU A 97 -14.57 -16.58 12.79
C GLU A 97 -13.06 -16.79 12.67
N VAL A 98 -12.41 -16.05 11.75
CA VAL A 98 -10.94 -16.00 11.62
C VAL A 98 -10.24 -15.67 12.94
N MET A 99 -10.86 -14.84 13.79
CA MET A 99 -10.33 -14.46 15.11
C MET A 99 -10.77 -15.39 16.23
N MET A 100 -12.01 -15.90 16.17
CA MET A 100 -12.60 -16.71 17.25
C MET A 100 -12.15 -18.17 17.18
N THR A 101 -12.05 -18.73 15.98
CA THR A 101 -11.65 -20.12 15.73
C THR A 101 -10.52 -20.22 14.72
N PRO A 102 -9.33 -19.64 15.05
CA PRO A 102 -8.26 -19.54 14.09
C PRO A 102 -7.69 -20.92 13.76
N HIS A 103 -7.65 -21.23 12.47
CA HIS A 103 -6.95 -22.41 11.99
C HIS A 103 -5.50 -22.00 11.66
N LEU A 104 -4.58 -22.13 12.61
CA LEU A 104 -3.21 -21.61 12.52
C LEU A 104 -2.37 -22.17 11.36
N THR A 105 -2.83 -23.25 10.74
CA THR A 105 -2.21 -23.77 9.50
C THR A 105 -2.69 -23.04 8.23
N SER A 106 -3.71 -22.17 8.35
CA SER A 106 -4.19 -21.36 7.24
C SER A 106 -3.44 -20.03 7.18
N PRO A 107 -2.81 -19.69 6.04
CA PRO A 107 -2.21 -18.36 5.84
C PRO A 107 -3.18 -17.21 6.08
N MET A 108 -4.44 -17.35 5.71
CA MET A 108 -5.43 -16.29 5.89
C MET A 108 -5.76 -16.01 7.37
N ALA A 109 -5.76 -17.03 8.24
CA ALA A 109 -5.99 -16.84 9.67
C ALA A 109 -4.85 -16.02 10.31
N ILE A 110 -3.60 -16.34 9.98
CA ILE A 110 -2.43 -15.59 10.46
C ILE A 110 -2.50 -14.13 9.96
N PHE A 111 -2.90 -13.92 8.71
CA PHE A 111 -3.06 -12.58 8.17
C PHE A 111 -4.06 -11.74 8.96
N GLY A 112 -5.19 -12.32 9.37
CA GLY A 112 -6.18 -11.63 10.21
C GLY A 112 -5.57 -11.12 11.52
N PHE A 113 -4.74 -11.92 12.18
CA PHE A 113 -4.02 -11.50 13.39
C PHE A 113 -3.00 -10.39 13.11
N VAL A 114 -2.22 -10.50 12.05
CA VAL A 114 -1.24 -9.46 11.65
C VAL A 114 -1.95 -8.14 11.37
N TYR A 115 -3.09 -8.19 10.67
CA TYR A 115 -3.90 -7.01 10.40
C TYR A 115 -4.44 -6.37 11.68
N ALA A 116 -5.05 -7.16 12.58
CA ALA A 116 -5.58 -6.66 13.83
C ALA A 116 -4.48 -6.09 14.73
N TRP A 117 -3.32 -6.75 14.82
CA TRP A 117 -2.15 -6.25 15.54
C TRP A 117 -1.72 -4.88 14.99
N TYR A 118 -1.56 -4.76 13.68
CA TYR A 118 -1.10 -3.52 13.06
C TYR A 118 -2.11 -2.38 13.21
N LEU A 119 -3.42 -2.67 13.07
CA LEU A 119 -4.46 -1.67 13.25
C LEU A 119 -4.55 -1.21 14.71
N MET A 120 -4.70 -2.15 15.65
CA MET A 120 -5.04 -1.84 17.04
C MET A 120 -3.81 -1.46 17.87
N ALA A 121 -2.72 -2.22 17.74
CA ALA A 121 -1.55 -2.04 18.61
C ALA A 121 -0.51 -1.08 18.01
N VAL A 122 -0.52 -0.83 16.72
CA VAL A 122 0.45 0.09 16.10
C VAL A 122 -0.23 1.40 15.72
N LEU A 123 -1.04 1.42 14.66
CA LEU A 123 -1.54 2.69 14.11
C LEU A 123 -2.49 3.45 15.04
N LEU A 124 -3.43 2.77 15.71
CA LEU A 124 -4.35 3.45 16.64
C LEU A 124 -3.62 4.02 17.85
N LEU A 125 -2.70 3.25 18.45
CA LEU A 125 -1.94 3.72 19.59
C LEU A 125 -0.96 4.84 19.19
N GLU A 126 -0.28 4.72 18.04
CA GLU A 126 0.63 5.76 17.57
C GLU A 126 -0.11 7.08 17.33
N LEU A 127 -1.25 7.03 16.63
CA LEU A 127 -2.10 8.20 16.43
C LEU A 127 -2.59 8.77 17.76
N TRP A 128 -3.01 7.92 18.70
CA TRP A 128 -3.51 8.39 19.97
C TRP A 128 -2.43 9.13 20.76
N PHE A 129 -1.23 8.55 20.89
CA PHE A 129 -0.13 9.21 21.61
C PHE A 129 0.35 10.49 20.89
N ASP A 130 0.31 10.54 19.55
CA ASP A 130 0.70 11.72 18.79
C ASP A 130 -0.30 12.87 18.89
N TYR A 131 -1.60 12.56 19.00
CA TYR A 131 -2.68 13.55 19.02
C TYR A 131 -3.30 13.76 20.40
N ARG A 132 -2.90 13.03 21.45
CA ARG A 132 -3.54 13.11 22.76
C ARG A 132 -3.59 14.54 23.32
N GLN A 133 -2.48 15.26 23.26
CA GLN A 133 -2.40 16.65 23.71
C GLN A 133 -3.31 17.56 22.90
N ASP A 134 -3.31 17.40 21.58
CA ASP A 134 -4.21 18.16 20.70
C ASP A 134 -5.69 17.86 21.03
N PHE A 135 -6.04 16.60 21.31
CA PHE A 135 -7.39 16.22 21.71
C PHE A 135 -7.80 16.89 23.02
N VAL A 136 -6.91 16.98 23.99
CA VAL A 136 -7.17 17.68 25.25
C VAL A 136 -7.41 19.17 24.98
N ALA A 137 -6.51 19.84 24.27
CA ALA A 137 -6.62 21.25 23.94
C ALA A 137 -7.89 21.56 23.13
N TRP A 138 -8.20 20.74 22.11
CA TRP A 138 -9.41 20.93 21.29
C TRP A 138 -10.70 20.63 22.08
N SER A 139 -10.67 19.68 23.01
CA SER A 139 -11.84 19.37 23.86
C SER A 139 -12.26 20.55 24.75
N GLN A 140 -11.31 21.43 25.06
CA GLN A 140 -11.53 22.62 25.89
C GLN A 140 -11.92 23.87 25.06
N THR A 141 -11.43 23.94 23.81
CA THR A 141 -11.62 25.12 22.94
C THR A 141 -12.80 24.98 21.98
N GLU A 142 -13.06 23.76 21.50
CA GLU A 142 -14.11 23.48 20.53
C GLU A 142 -15.46 23.21 21.22
N THR A 143 -16.55 23.74 20.61
CA THR A 143 -17.92 23.57 21.11
C THR A 143 -18.75 22.66 20.18
N GLY A 144 -19.92 22.22 20.66
CA GLY A 144 -20.82 21.37 19.90
C GLY A 144 -20.29 19.95 19.70
N TRP A 145 -20.63 19.33 18.58
CA TRP A 145 -20.30 17.91 18.32
C TRP A 145 -18.81 17.63 18.22
N ARG A 146 -17.99 18.60 17.72
CA ARG A 146 -16.54 18.48 17.68
C ARG A 146 -15.93 18.41 19.08
N GLY A 147 -16.34 19.27 20.00
CA GLY A 147 -15.87 19.24 21.37
C GLY A 147 -16.22 17.93 22.09
N VAL A 148 -17.41 17.35 21.80
CA VAL A 148 -17.79 16.02 22.30
C VAL A 148 -16.90 14.93 21.71
N LEU A 149 -16.63 14.98 20.41
CA LEU A 149 -15.77 14.03 19.71
C LEU A 149 -14.34 14.04 20.26
N TYR A 150 -13.73 15.23 20.37
CA TYR A 150 -12.38 15.36 20.90
C TYR A 150 -12.29 14.91 22.37
N ARG A 151 -13.30 15.23 23.17
CA ARG A 151 -13.40 14.73 24.57
C ARG A 151 -13.47 13.19 24.61
N ALA A 152 -14.20 12.56 23.69
CA ALA A 152 -14.24 11.11 23.58
C ALA A 152 -12.85 10.53 23.23
N PHE A 153 -12.10 11.20 22.32
CA PHE A 153 -10.77 10.75 21.94
C PHE A 153 -9.70 10.93 23.02
N THR A 154 -9.91 11.80 24.03
CA THR A 154 -8.99 11.81 25.19
C THR A 154 -9.02 10.52 25.99
N LEU A 155 -10.04 9.68 25.82
CA LEU A 155 -10.29 8.46 26.62
C LEU A 155 -10.25 8.72 28.14
N GLY A 156 -10.58 9.93 28.57
CA GLY A 156 -10.53 10.37 29.97
C GLY A 156 -9.14 10.77 30.48
N VAL A 157 -8.12 10.70 29.64
CA VAL A 157 -6.73 11.09 29.98
C VAL A 157 -6.51 12.55 29.58
N THR A 158 -6.66 13.46 30.56
CA THR A 158 -6.55 14.92 30.37
C THR A 158 -5.32 15.54 31.03
N ASP A 159 -4.37 14.71 31.48
CA ASP A 159 -3.14 15.17 32.10
C ASP A 159 -2.19 15.75 31.05
N GLU A 160 -1.83 17.03 31.20
CA GLU A 160 -0.89 17.81 30.36
C GLU A 160 0.43 18.07 31.09
N SER A 161 0.71 17.39 32.21
CA SER A 161 1.98 17.54 32.92
C SER A 161 3.17 17.16 32.01
N GLU A 162 4.34 17.75 32.27
CA GLU A 162 5.57 17.43 31.55
C GLU A 162 5.88 15.92 31.55
N LYS A 163 5.53 15.22 32.62
CA LYS A 163 5.71 13.78 32.71
C LYS A 163 4.78 13.02 31.73
N ALA A 164 3.51 13.45 31.62
CA ALA A 164 2.55 12.85 30.69
C ALA A 164 2.97 13.10 29.24
N VAL A 165 3.39 14.32 28.93
CA VAL A 165 3.93 14.71 27.61
C VAL A 165 5.16 13.88 27.23
N SER A 166 6.12 13.75 28.16
CA SER A 166 7.32 12.94 27.96
C SER A 166 6.97 11.46 27.74
N LEU A 167 5.95 10.95 28.42
CA LEU A 167 5.47 9.58 28.23
C LEU A 167 4.87 9.39 26.83
N ASP A 168 4.05 10.35 26.36
CA ASP A 168 3.47 10.29 25.00
C ASP A 168 4.57 10.22 23.92
N VAL A 169 5.56 11.10 24.03
CA VAL A 169 6.70 11.11 23.08
C VAL A 169 7.45 9.78 23.11
N LYS A 170 7.75 9.26 24.30
CA LYS A 170 8.47 8.00 24.47
C LYS A 170 7.67 6.81 23.93
N MET A 171 6.38 6.74 24.27
CA MET A 171 5.51 5.65 23.81
C MET A 171 5.31 5.70 22.31
N GLY A 172 5.05 6.88 21.74
CA GLY A 172 4.94 7.05 20.30
C GLY A 172 6.21 6.61 19.57
N TRP A 173 7.41 6.94 20.09
CA TRP A 173 8.67 6.50 19.51
C TRP A 173 8.85 4.96 19.57
N ILE A 174 8.55 4.33 20.70
CA ILE A 174 8.61 2.87 20.86
C ILE A 174 7.66 2.19 19.88
N ILE A 175 6.41 2.70 19.78
CA ILE A 175 5.39 2.14 18.88
C ILE A 175 5.83 2.28 17.41
N SER A 176 6.40 3.42 17.03
CA SER A 176 6.94 3.61 15.67
C SER A 176 8.05 2.61 15.35
N ILE A 177 8.97 2.33 16.29
CA ILE A 177 10.01 1.31 16.10
C ILE A 177 9.41 -0.08 15.89
N VAL A 178 8.45 -0.48 16.71
CA VAL A 178 7.73 -1.75 16.57
C VAL A 178 6.87 -1.76 15.30
N GLY A 179 6.38 -0.61 14.91
CA GLY A 179 5.56 -0.42 13.72
C GLY A 179 6.30 -0.71 12.41
N ILE A 180 7.59 -0.41 12.33
CA ILE A 180 8.39 -0.67 11.11
C ILE A 180 8.39 -2.15 10.73
N PRO A 181 8.86 -3.09 11.57
CA PRO A 181 8.78 -4.51 11.24
C PRO A 181 7.35 -5.01 11.10
N SER A 182 6.40 -4.42 11.84
CA SER A 182 4.98 -4.78 11.72
C SER A 182 4.40 -4.38 10.36
N ALA A 183 4.79 -3.23 9.78
CA ALA A 183 4.40 -2.82 8.44
C ALA A 183 4.98 -3.75 7.36
N PHE A 184 6.25 -4.15 7.52
CA PHE A 184 6.87 -5.14 6.64
C PHE A 184 6.18 -6.50 6.76
N LEU A 185 5.83 -6.92 7.97
CA LEU A 185 5.12 -8.16 8.18
C LEU A 185 3.71 -8.11 7.56
N LEU A 186 2.97 -7.01 7.73
CA LEU A 186 1.64 -6.84 7.16
C LEU A 186 1.65 -7.05 5.64
N HIS A 187 2.57 -6.41 4.94
CA HIS A 187 2.56 -6.44 3.48
C HIS A 187 3.40 -7.56 2.89
N GLY A 188 4.53 -7.90 3.50
CA GLY A 188 5.36 -9.04 3.12
C GLY A 188 4.61 -10.37 3.26
N TYR A 189 3.71 -10.45 4.25
CA TYR A 189 2.86 -11.62 4.42
C TYR A 189 1.87 -11.80 3.26
N VAL A 190 1.34 -10.72 2.69
CA VAL A 190 0.53 -10.78 1.46
C VAL A 190 1.34 -11.39 0.30
N GLY A 191 2.56 -10.91 0.11
CA GLY A 191 3.48 -11.50 -0.87
C GLY A 191 3.80 -12.97 -0.60
N PHE A 192 3.94 -13.34 0.68
CA PHE A 192 4.15 -14.74 1.10
C PHE A 192 2.97 -15.65 0.72
N ILE A 193 1.72 -15.18 0.85
CA ILE A 193 0.54 -15.95 0.46
C ILE A 193 0.65 -16.39 -1.02
N PHE A 194 1.02 -15.47 -1.90
CA PHE A 194 1.24 -15.80 -3.32
C PHE A 194 2.50 -16.65 -3.51
N GLY A 195 3.64 -16.23 -2.95
CA GLY A 195 4.94 -16.89 -3.13
C GLY A 195 5.01 -18.32 -2.62
N SER A 196 4.12 -18.71 -1.69
CA SER A 196 4.05 -20.09 -1.17
C SER A 196 3.29 -21.07 -2.07
N VAL A 197 2.59 -20.60 -3.10
CA VAL A 197 1.79 -21.42 -4.01
C VAL A 197 2.71 -22.02 -5.10
N LYS A 198 3.44 -23.07 -4.76
CA LYS A 198 4.41 -23.72 -5.66
C LYS A 198 3.79 -24.27 -6.96
N ALA A 199 2.50 -24.65 -6.91
CA ALA A 199 1.80 -25.19 -8.08
C ALA A 199 1.52 -24.13 -9.16
N ASN A 200 1.64 -22.84 -8.85
CA ASN A 200 1.45 -21.78 -9.80
C ASN A 200 2.82 -21.17 -10.17
N PRO A 201 3.29 -21.37 -11.41
CA PRO A 201 4.63 -20.91 -11.82
C PRO A 201 4.77 -19.38 -11.87
N TRP A 202 3.66 -18.63 -11.93
CA TRP A 202 3.67 -17.18 -11.86
C TRP A 202 3.86 -16.67 -10.43
N TRP A 203 3.29 -17.38 -9.44
CA TRP A 203 3.31 -16.97 -8.03
C TRP A 203 4.46 -17.57 -7.23
N GLY A 204 4.77 -18.87 -7.47
CA GLY A 204 5.68 -19.68 -6.68
C GLY A 204 7.12 -19.18 -6.74
N ASN A 205 7.42 -18.07 -6.05
CA ASN A 205 8.75 -17.46 -5.99
C ASN A 205 9.08 -16.96 -4.59
N VAL A 206 10.29 -17.23 -4.15
CA VAL A 206 10.84 -16.79 -2.85
C VAL A 206 10.98 -15.27 -2.78
N LEU A 207 11.20 -14.58 -3.90
CA LEU A 207 11.31 -13.12 -3.95
C LEU A 207 9.97 -12.39 -3.83
N MET A 208 8.84 -13.07 -3.99
CA MET A 208 7.51 -12.44 -3.98
C MET A 208 7.23 -11.59 -2.73
N PRO A 209 7.52 -12.03 -1.48
CA PRO A 209 7.37 -11.18 -0.30
C PRO A 209 8.20 -9.90 -0.37
N ILE A 210 9.43 -9.98 -0.88
CA ILE A 210 10.36 -8.84 -0.97
C ILE A 210 9.88 -7.85 -2.03
N ILE A 211 9.45 -8.34 -3.20
CA ILE A 211 8.85 -7.52 -4.26
C ILE A 211 7.61 -6.80 -3.74
N PHE A 212 6.76 -7.48 -2.96
CA PHE A 212 5.57 -6.86 -2.38
C PHE A 212 5.93 -5.76 -1.39
N ILE A 213 6.91 -5.97 -0.51
CA ILE A 213 7.38 -4.95 0.44
C ILE A 213 7.94 -3.74 -0.30
N MET A 214 8.80 -3.94 -1.31
CA MET A 214 9.43 -2.83 -2.03
C MET A 214 8.42 -2.03 -2.85
N SER A 215 7.54 -2.69 -3.59
CA SER A 215 6.46 -2.02 -4.32
C SER A 215 5.47 -1.29 -3.41
N ALA A 216 5.26 -1.77 -2.17
CA ALA A 216 4.47 -1.07 -1.15
C ALA A 216 5.16 0.21 -0.68
N MET A 217 6.47 0.16 -0.41
CA MET A 217 7.25 1.35 -0.06
C MET A 217 7.17 2.40 -1.16
N VAL A 218 7.43 2.00 -2.41
CA VAL A 218 7.39 2.88 -3.58
C VAL A 218 6.01 3.52 -3.75
N SER A 219 4.96 2.73 -3.74
CA SER A 219 3.58 3.24 -3.92
C SER A 219 3.10 4.09 -2.76
N GLY A 220 3.43 3.73 -1.51
CA GLY A 220 3.03 4.52 -0.35
C GLY A 220 3.73 5.87 -0.27
N ILE A 221 5.04 5.93 -0.59
CA ILE A 221 5.77 7.20 -0.70
C ILE A 221 5.16 8.05 -1.83
N ALA A 222 4.89 7.45 -3.01
CA ALA A 222 4.25 8.15 -4.13
C ALA A 222 2.88 8.72 -3.75
N LEU A 223 2.07 7.97 -2.99
CA LEU A 223 0.79 8.45 -2.46
C LEU A 223 0.98 9.65 -1.52
N CYS A 224 1.95 9.60 -0.61
CA CYS A 224 2.24 10.73 0.28
C CYS A 224 2.69 11.97 -0.50
N VAL A 225 3.49 11.81 -1.56
CA VAL A 225 3.87 12.91 -2.47
C VAL A 225 2.64 13.53 -3.12
N LEU A 226 1.73 12.72 -3.67
CA LEU A 226 0.49 13.23 -4.28
C LEU A 226 -0.40 13.92 -3.25
N ASN A 227 -0.60 13.32 -2.08
CA ASN A 227 -1.42 13.89 -1.02
C ASN A 227 -0.87 15.25 -0.57
N TYR A 228 0.45 15.37 -0.44
CA TYR A 228 1.10 16.64 -0.06
C TYR A 228 0.93 17.72 -1.14
N LEU A 229 1.11 17.35 -2.41
CA LEU A 229 0.90 18.27 -3.54
C LEU A 229 -0.55 18.72 -3.66
N VAL A 230 -1.50 17.77 -3.63
CA VAL A 230 -2.94 18.05 -3.76
C VAL A 230 -3.44 18.86 -2.58
N LEU A 231 -3.07 18.49 -1.35
CA LEU A 231 -3.50 19.22 -0.14
C LEU A 231 -2.97 20.64 -0.13
N SER A 232 -1.69 20.85 -0.50
CA SER A 232 -1.09 22.18 -0.61
C SER A 232 -1.80 23.02 -1.66
N TRP A 233 -2.18 22.44 -2.80
CA TRP A 233 -2.93 23.11 -3.85
C TRP A 233 -4.35 23.47 -3.41
N VAL A 234 -5.09 22.52 -2.81
CA VAL A 234 -6.48 22.73 -2.34
C VAL A 234 -6.54 23.80 -1.24
N ARG A 235 -5.60 23.75 -0.31
CA ARG A 235 -5.54 24.72 0.80
C ARG A 235 -4.81 26.02 0.45
N ARG A 236 -4.34 26.16 -0.80
CA ARG A 236 -3.57 27.33 -1.29
C ARG A 236 -2.38 27.69 -0.41
N ARG A 237 -1.72 26.68 0.20
CA ARG A 237 -0.55 26.89 1.05
C ARG A 237 0.74 26.84 0.23
N LYS A 238 1.75 27.59 0.70
CA LYS A 238 3.10 27.48 0.14
C LYS A 238 3.64 26.07 0.43
N LEU A 239 4.02 25.39 -0.61
CA LEU A 239 4.60 24.06 -0.53
C LEU A 239 6.09 24.18 -0.17
N ASP A 240 6.55 23.42 0.84
CA ASP A 240 7.97 23.32 1.15
C ASP A 240 8.66 22.42 0.10
N MET A 241 9.49 23.07 -0.74
CA MET A 241 10.22 22.38 -1.79
C MET A 241 11.33 21.47 -1.23
N ARG A 242 11.89 21.78 -0.06
CA ARG A 242 12.89 20.92 0.60
C ARG A 242 12.25 19.61 1.04
N CYS A 243 11.07 19.68 1.63
CA CYS A 243 10.29 18.49 2.00
C CYS A 243 9.97 17.64 0.77
N LEU A 244 9.40 18.28 -0.28
CA LEU A 244 9.03 17.57 -1.52
C LEU A 244 10.22 16.92 -2.21
N ASP A 245 11.34 17.63 -2.35
CA ASP A 245 12.57 17.12 -2.95
C ASP A 245 13.11 15.91 -2.15
N THR A 246 13.05 15.97 -0.81
CA THR A 246 13.48 14.86 0.06
C THR A 246 12.57 13.64 -0.09
N MET A 247 11.24 13.83 -0.12
CA MET A 247 10.30 12.72 -0.38
C MET A 247 10.61 12.03 -1.71
N CYS A 248 10.80 12.83 -2.77
CA CYS A 248 11.06 12.32 -4.11
C CYS A 248 12.46 11.70 -4.25
N MET A 249 13.42 12.11 -3.43
CA MET A 249 14.71 11.43 -3.31
C MET A 249 14.53 10.01 -2.73
N PHE A 250 13.82 9.87 -1.62
CA PHE A 250 13.51 8.54 -1.06
C PHE A 250 12.71 7.68 -2.05
N LEU A 251 11.73 8.29 -2.75
CA LEU A 251 10.97 7.61 -3.79
C LEU A 251 11.86 7.08 -4.92
N PHE A 252 12.82 7.89 -5.37
CA PHE A 252 13.75 7.49 -6.43
C PHE A 252 14.59 6.28 -6.01
N TYR A 253 15.23 6.33 -4.84
CA TYR A 253 16.06 5.21 -4.37
C TYR A 253 15.24 3.94 -4.09
N ALA A 254 14.05 4.08 -3.52
CA ALA A 254 13.15 2.95 -3.33
C ALA A 254 12.76 2.31 -4.68
N LEU A 255 12.44 3.14 -5.69
CA LEU A 255 12.10 2.67 -7.03
C LEU A 255 13.28 2.00 -7.75
N VAL A 256 14.51 2.49 -7.55
CA VAL A 256 15.73 1.83 -8.08
C VAL A 256 15.89 0.42 -7.50
N ILE A 257 15.69 0.28 -6.19
CA ILE A 257 15.79 -1.02 -5.51
C ILE A 257 14.68 -1.96 -5.96
N ASP A 258 13.44 -1.46 -6.02
CA ASP A 258 12.26 -2.21 -6.47
C ASP A 258 12.46 -2.75 -7.91
N ALA A 259 12.87 -1.88 -8.84
CA ALA A 259 13.17 -2.23 -10.22
C ALA A 259 14.32 -3.27 -10.34
N ALA A 260 15.35 -3.15 -9.50
CA ALA A 260 16.44 -4.11 -9.48
C ALA A 260 15.99 -5.50 -9.01
N ILE A 261 15.13 -5.56 -7.98
CA ILE A 261 14.60 -6.84 -7.45
C ILE A 261 13.66 -7.48 -8.46
N GLU A 262 12.75 -6.70 -9.09
CA GLU A 262 11.89 -7.20 -10.17
C GLU A 262 12.72 -7.70 -11.37
N GLY A 263 13.78 -6.98 -11.73
CA GLY A 263 14.70 -7.41 -12.77
C GLY A 263 15.42 -8.72 -12.45
N LEU A 264 15.88 -8.87 -11.19
CA LEU A 264 16.50 -10.11 -10.72
C LEU A 264 15.52 -11.28 -10.72
N ASP A 265 14.23 -11.07 -10.41
CA ASP A 265 13.20 -12.09 -10.53
C ASP A 265 13.07 -12.60 -11.98
N TRP A 266 13.04 -11.70 -12.96
CA TRP A 266 13.02 -12.08 -14.37
C TRP A 266 14.29 -12.82 -14.80
N ILE A 267 15.47 -12.36 -14.39
CA ILE A 267 16.74 -13.04 -14.67
C ILE A 267 16.72 -14.45 -14.07
N HIS A 268 16.29 -14.59 -12.82
CA HIS A 268 16.16 -15.90 -12.16
C HIS A 268 15.26 -16.84 -12.96
N ARG A 269 14.08 -16.41 -13.38
CA ARG A 269 13.12 -17.22 -14.18
C ARG A 269 13.69 -17.65 -15.52
N ILE A 270 14.47 -16.78 -16.17
CA ILE A 270 15.15 -17.11 -17.46
C ILE A 270 16.24 -18.18 -17.23
N TYR A 271 17.08 -17.99 -16.21
CA TYR A 271 18.23 -18.87 -15.96
C TYR A 271 17.85 -20.21 -15.31
N SER A 272 16.82 -20.25 -14.49
CA SER A 272 16.34 -21.54 -13.90
C SER A 272 15.73 -22.46 -14.94
N ALA A 273 15.46 -21.97 -16.16
CA ALA A 273 14.89 -22.75 -17.26
C ALA A 273 13.70 -23.63 -16.83
N GLU A 274 12.80 -23.03 -16.01
CA GLU A 274 11.63 -23.71 -15.51
C GLU A 274 10.83 -24.32 -16.65
N GLU A 275 10.27 -25.53 -16.45
CA GLU A 275 9.45 -26.22 -17.47
C GLU A 275 8.31 -25.32 -17.99
N ALA A 276 7.76 -24.47 -17.13
CA ALA A 276 6.69 -23.53 -17.44
C ALA A 276 7.17 -22.24 -18.15
N PHE A 277 8.49 -22.02 -18.36
CA PHE A 277 9.01 -20.73 -18.86
C PHE A 277 8.41 -20.32 -20.21
N ALA A 278 8.20 -21.26 -21.13
CA ALA A 278 7.55 -20.97 -22.40
C ALA A 278 6.13 -20.42 -22.22
N THR A 279 5.37 -21.02 -21.29
CA THR A 279 4.00 -20.56 -20.95
C THR A 279 4.02 -19.21 -20.23
N LEU A 280 5.00 -18.98 -19.32
CA LEU A 280 5.20 -17.69 -18.64
C LEU A 280 5.51 -16.59 -19.65
N ARG A 281 6.39 -16.86 -20.59
CA ARG A 281 6.73 -15.93 -21.68
C ARG A 281 5.50 -15.59 -22.52
N GLN A 282 4.71 -16.59 -22.92
CA GLN A 282 3.49 -16.39 -23.69
C GLN A 282 2.47 -15.55 -22.91
N LEU A 283 2.27 -15.82 -21.61
CA LEU A 283 1.42 -14.97 -20.77
C LEU A 283 1.89 -13.52 -20.78
N ALA A 284 3.18 -13.27 -20.56
CA ALA A 284 3.74 -11.93 -20.50
C ALA A 284 3.67 -11.17 -21.83
N THR A 285 3.81 -11.86 -22.96
CA THR A 285 3.85 -11.23 -24.28
C THR A 285 2.49 -11.12 -24.97
N GLU A 286 1.52 -11.99 -24.64
CA GLU A 286 0.22 -12.01 -25.31
C GLU A 286 -0.91 -11.48 -24.38
N LYS A 287 -1.04 -12.04 -23.17
CA LYS A 287 -2.17 -11.74 -22.29
C LYS A 287 -1.95 -10.50 -21.43
N LEU A 288 -0.75 -10.34 -20.89
CA LEU A 288 -0.40 -9.25 -19.99
C LEU A 288 0.45 -8.16 -20.66
N PHE A 289 0.58 -8.17 -21.99
CA PHE A 289 1.44 -7.21 -22.70
C PHE A 289 1.19 -5.76 -22.27
N TRP A 290 -0.07 -5.34 -22.27
CA TRP A 290 -0.43 -3.96 -21.94
C TRP A 290 -0.25 -3.63 -20.46
N THR A 291 -0.60 -4.54 -19.58
CA THR A 291 -0.51 -4.29 -18.12
C THR A 291 0.90 -4.50 -17.59
N LEU A 292 1.62 -5.51 -18.07
CA LEU A 292 2.97 -5.82 -17.60
C LEU A 292 4.03 -4.96 -18.28
N ASN A 293 4.11 -5.02 -19.64
CA ASN A 293 5.21 -4.37 -20.35
C ASN A 293 4.99 -2.85 -20.48
N ILE A 294 3.76 -2.40 -20.79
CA ILE A 294 3.47 -0.98 -20.94
C ILE A 294 3.10 -0.34 -19.60
N GLY A 295 2.12 -0.89 -18.88
CA GLY A 295 1.59 -0.29 -17.65
C GLY A 295 2.61 -0.32 -16.50
N GLN A 296 3.15 -1.50 -16.19
CA GLN A 296 4.09 -1.67 -15.07
C GLN A 296 5.51 -1.27 -15.47
N ALA A 297 6.13 -1.96 -16.45
CA ALA A 297 7.55 -1.80 -16.72
C ALA A 297 7.89 -0.45 -17.36
N LEU A 298 7.16 -0.04 -18.42
CA LEU A 298 7.47 1.21 -19.11
C LEU A 298 6.96 2.43 -18.33
N MET A 299 5.64 2.51 -18.12
CA MET A 299 5.00 3.70 -17.55
C MET A 299 5.13 3.78 -16.04
N GLY A 300 5.06 2.64 -15.33
CA GLY A 300 5.12 2.58 -13.86
C GLY A 300 6.54 2.61 -13.30
N THR A 301 7.53 2.11 -14.06
CA THR A 301 8.91 1.99 -13.57
C THR A 301 9.89 2.84 -14.38
N LEU A 302 10.05 2.59 -15.68
CA LEU A 302 11.10 3.23 -16.49
C LEU A 302 10.92 4.74 -16.62
N VAL A 303 9.72 5.20 -16.98
CA VAL A 303 9.45 6.65 -17.12
C VAL A 303 9.62 7.39 -15.81
N PRO A 304 9.07 6.95 -14.65
CA PRO A 304 9.35 7.59 -13.38
C PRO A 304 10.83 7.56 -12.97
N LEU A 305 11.55 6.47 -13.21
CA LEU A 305 12.99 6.40 -12.96
C LEU A 305 13.76 7.48 -13.74
N LEU A 306 13.44 7.67 -15.00
CA LEU A 306 14.08 8.70 -15.85
C LEU A 306 13.70 10.12 -15.38
N LEU A 307 12.43 10.36 -15.05
CA LEU A 307 11.97 11.67 -14.55
C LEU A 307 12.58 12.01 -13.20
N LEU A 308 12.50 11.09 -12.22
CA LEU A 308 13.06 11.30 -10.90
C LEU A 308 14.60 11.36 -10.95
N GLY A 309 15.24 10.48 -11.72
CA GLY A 309 16.69 10.46 -11.90
C GLY A 309 17.23 11.74 -12.53
N SER A 310 16.56 12.25 -13.57
CA SER A 310 16.93 13.55 -14.16
C SER A 310 16.84 14.69 -13.17
N LEU A 311 15.84 14.66 -12.26
CA LEU A 311 15.72 15.67 -11.20
C LEU A 311 16.78 15.52 -10.12
N GLN A 312 17.25 14.30 -9.80
CA GLN A 312 18.38 14.16 -8.87
C GLN A 312 19.67 14.79 -9.44
N LEU A 313 19.89 14.65 -10.75
CA LEU A 313 21.09 15.18 -11.42
C LEU A 313 21.00 16.68 -11.70
N PHE A 314 19.85 17.15 -12.17
CA PHE A 314 19.70 18.51 -12.73
C PHE A 314 18.76 19.41 -11.92
N ARG A 315 18.38 19.03 -10.68
CA ARG A 315 17.41 19.74 -9.84
C ARG A 315 17.65 21.26 -9.76
N ARG A 316 18.90 21.68 -9.65
CA ARG A 316 19.27 23.11 -9.53
C ARG A 316 18.95 23.93 -10.77
N HIS A 317 18.80 23.31 -11.92
CA HIS A 317 18.54 23.97 -13.22
C HIS A 317 17.04 23.94 -13.59
N VAL A 318 16.23 23.17 -12.86
CA VAL A 318 14.80 23.00 -13.15
C VAL A 318 13.97 23.91 -12.24
N PRO A 319 13.12 24.81 -12.81
CA PRO A 319 12.27 25.67 -11.99
C PRO A 319 11.25 24.90 -11.17
N ASP A 320 10.85 25.45 -10.02
CA ASP A 320 9.97 24.79 -9.03
C ASP A 320 8.67 24.26 -9.64
N LEU A 321 8.06 25.01 -10.54
CA LEU A 321 6.81 24.57 -11.21
C LEU A 321 7.02 23.32 -12.05
N ALA A 322 8.12 23.24 -12.79
CA ALA A 322 8.43 22.08 -13.59
C ALA A 322 8.75 20.87 -12.69
N ARG A 323 9.51 21.06 -11.59
CA ARG A 323 9.77 20.00 -10.59
C ARG A 323 8.47 19.45 -10.00
N LYS A 324 7.55 20.34 -9.57
CA LYS A 324 6.24 19.91 -9.04
C LYS A 324 5.45 19.08 -10.05
N ARG A 325 5.44 19.48 -11.33
CA ARG A 325 4.75 18.73 -12.40
C ARG A 325 5.40 17.36 -12.65
N MET A 326 6.73 17.31 -12.68
CA MET A 326 7.47 16.06 -12.88
C MET A 326 7.27 15.11 -11.68
N TYR A 327 7.29 15.62 -10.44
CA TYR A 327 7.01 14.82 -9.25
C TYR A 327 5.57 14.31 -9.23
N PHE A 328 4.61 15.15 -9.58
CA PHE A 328 3.20 14.75 -9.69
C PHE A 328 3.02 13.65 -10.75
N ALA A 329 3.60 13.82 -11.93
CA ALA A 329 3.54 12.84 -13.00
C ALA A 329 4.20 11.51 -12.59
N SER A 330 5.41 11.56 -12.03
CA SER A 330 6.13 10.37 -11.58
C SER A 330 5.35 9.61 -10.50
N ALA A 331 4.85 10.30 -9.48
CA ALA A 331 4.09 9.68 -8.41
C ALA A 331 2.76 9.06 -8.93
N SER A 332 2.08 9.73 -9.85
CA SER A 332 0.85 9.20 -10.47
C SER A 332 1.14 7.95 -11.31
N LEU A 333 2.19 7.98 -12.12
CA LEU A 333 2.60 6.84 -12.95
C LEU A 333 3.03 5.64 -12.09
N ILE A 334 3.74 5.87 -11.01
CA ILE A 334 4.13 4.82 -10.04
C ILE A 334 2.89 4.17 -9.45
N LEU A 335 1.91 4.95 -8.98
CA LEU A 335 0.68 4.37 -8.41
C LEU A 335 -0.07 3.51 -9.42
N LEU A 336 -0.19 3.96 -10.67
CA LEU A 336 -0.80 3.18 -11.73
C LEU A 336 0.03 1.95 -12.08
N GLY A 337 1.36 2.06 -12.08
CA GLY A 337 2.26 0.94 -12.33
C GLY A 337 2.17 -0.15 -11.27
N VAL A 338 2.13 0.23 -9.98
CA VAL A 338 1.94 -0.72 -8.88
C VAL A 338 0.55 -1.35 -8.90
N LEU A 339 -0.49 -0.60 -9.29
CA LEU A 339 -1.82 -1.18 -9.52
C LEU A 339 -1.80 -2.21 -10.65
N ALA A 340 -1.12 -1.91 -11.76
CA ALA A 340 -0.91 -2.85 -12.87
C ALA A 340 -0.13 -4.09 -12.41
N MET A 341 0.90 -3.92 -11.56
CA MET A 341 1.66 -5.01 -10.97
C MET A 341 0.75 -5.93 -10.12
N ARG A 342 -0.13 -5.36 -9.26
CA ARG A 342 -1.09 -6.16 -8.49
C ARG A 342 -2.07 -6.91 -9.41
N TRP A 343 -2.53 -6.25 -10.48
CA TRP A 343 -3.32 -6.90 -11.51
C TRP A 343 -2.59 -8.08 -12.15
N ASN A 344 -1.35 -7.89 -12.55
CA ASN A 344 -0.53 -8.92 -13.17
C ASN A 344 -0.30 -10.10 -12.24
N VAL A 345 -0.10 -9.86 -10.94
CA VAL A 345 0.05 -10.92 -9.95
C VAL A 345 -1.29 -11.65 -9.75
N VAL A 346 -2.37 -10.94 -9.42
CA VAL A 346 -3.62 -11.56 -8.99
C VAL A 346 -4.37 -12.16 -10.18
N ILE A 347 -4.68 -11.34 -11.19
CA ILE A 347 -5.43 -11.81 -12.37
C ILE A 347 -4.51 -12.63 -13.28
N GLY A 348 -3.33 -12.10 -13.60
CA GLY A 348 -2.38 -12.81 -14.47
C GLY A 348 -2.05 -14.21 -13.98
N GLY A 349 -1.82 -14.37 -12.68
CA GLY A 349 -1.54 -15.68 -12.09
C GLY A 349 -2.71 -16.67 -12.14
N GLN A 350 -3.94 -16.19 -12.31
CA GLN A 350 -5.12 -17.05 -12.47
C GLN A 350 -5.44 -17.40 -13.94
N LEU A 351 -4.78 -16.74 -14.89
CA LEU A 351 -5.04 -17.02 -16.31
C LEU A 351 -4.46 -18.36 -16.78
N PHE A 352 -3.60 -18.99 -16.01
CA PHE A 352 -3.11 -20.34 -16.34
C PHE A 352 -4.19 -21.39 -16.14
N SER A 353 -4.31 -22.30 -17.11
CA SER A 353 -4.94 -23.57 -16.83
C SER A 353 -4.08 -24.38 -15.86
N LYS A 354 -4.71 -25.23 -15.04
CA LYS A 354 -3.97 -26.12 -14.13
C LYS A 354 -3.10 -27.14 -14.83
N SER A 355 -3.42 -27.45 -16.07
CA SER A 355 -2.61 -28.31 -16.94
C SER A 355 -1.45 -27.57 -17.62
N LEU A 356 -1.37 -26.22 -17.48
CA LEU A 356 -0.43 -25.33 -18.17
C LEU A 356 -0.48 -25.40 -19.71
N ARG A 357 -1.57 -25.94 -20.27
CA ARG A 357 -1.74 -26.11 -21.73
C ARG A 357 -2.56 -25.02 -22.40
N GLY A 358 -3.03 -24.04 -21.64
CA GLY A 358 -3.81 -22.92 -22.19
C GLY A 358 -4.06 -21.83 -21.17
N PHE A 359 -4.75 -20.79 -21.60
CA PHE A 359 -5.08 -19.64 -20.79
C PHE A 359 -6.57 -19.43 -20.68
N MET A 360 -7.03 -19.12 -19.48
CA MET A 360 -8.37 -18.61 -19.24
C MET A 360 -8.47 -17.14 -19.65
N SER A 361 -9.68 -16.61 -19.74
CA SER A 361 -9.94 -15.18 -19.98
C SER A 361 -10.68 -14.59 -18.78
N TYR A 362 -10.20 -13.47 -18.30
CA TYR A 362 -10.91 -12.68 -17.29
C TYR A 362 -11.75 -11.61 -17.97
N LYS A 363 -13.06 -11.59 -17.70
CA LYS A 363 -13.96 -10.53 -18.14
C LYS A 363 -14.37 -9.71 -16.93
N MET A 364 -14.05 -8.43 -16.97
CA MET A 364 -14.39 -7.49 -15.92
C MET A 364 -15.87 -7.09 -16.04
N GLU A 365 -16.70 -7.48 -15.09
CA GLU A 365 -18.10 -7.09 -15.05
C GLU A 365 -18.26 -5.72 -14.40
N PRO A 366 -19.12 -4.83 -14.93
CA PRO A 366 -19.32 -3.51 -14.33
C PRO A 366 -20.18 -3.56 -13.07
N PHE A 367 -21.17 -4.43 -13.01
CA PHE A 367 -22.15 -4.52 -11.95
C PHE A 367 -21.99 -5.83 -11.14
N GLY A 368 -22.60 -5.87 -9.98
CA GLY A 368 -22.50 -7.00 -9.05
C GLY A 368 -21.55 -6.71 -7.89
N MET A 369 -21.55 -7.58 -6.87
CA MET A 369 -20.72 -7.40 -5.67
C MET A 369 -19.21 -7.44 -5.97
N GLU A 370 -18.81 -8.12 -7.03
CA GLU A 370 -17.42 -8.22 -7.50
C GLU A 370 -17.12 -7.36 -8.74
N GLY A 371 -18.06 -6.47 -9.09
CA GLY A 371 -17.93 -5.57 -10.24
C GLY A 371 -16.89 -4.48 -10.05
N TRP A 372 -16.34 -3.98 -11.15
CA TRP A 372 -15.32 -2.92 -11.10
C TRP A 372 -15.85 -1.60 -10.54
N LEU A 373 -17.19 -1.33 -10.60
CA LEU A 373 -17.78 -0.14 -9.98
C LEU A 373 -17.64 -0.17 -8.46
N ILE A 374 -17.90 -1.32 -7.82
CA ILE A 374 -17.66 -1.48 -6.38
C ILE A 374 -16.17 -1.34 -6.09
N GLY A 375 -15.32 -1.93 -6.90
CA GLY A 375 -13.87 -1.74 -6.78
C GLY A 375 -13.46 -0.26 -6.82
N ALA A 376 -14.01 0.52 -7.75
CA ALA A 376 -13.75 1.96 -7.84
C ALA A 376 -14.23 2.73 -6.60
N VAL A 377 -15.40 2.39 -6.07
CA VAL A 377 -15.92 2.98 -4.81
C VAL A 377 -14.99 2.64 -3.64
N LEU A 378 -14.60 1.38 -3.50
CA LEU A 378 -13.70 0.94 -2.43
C LEU A 378 -12.31 1.58 -2.54
N LEU A 379 -11.82 1.83 -3.75
CA LEU A 379 -10.56 2.55 -3.97
C LEU A 379 -10.68 4.04 -3.65
N ALA A 380 -11.83 4.65 -3.90
CA ALA A 380 -12.08 6.06 -3.61
C ALA A 380 -12.33 6.32 -2.11
N LEU A 381 -12.90 5.35 -1.40
CA LEU A 381 -13.30 5.50 0.01
C LEU A 381 -12.16 5.94 0.96
N PRO A 382 -10.93 5.39 0.88
CA PRO A 382 -9.82 5.86 1.72
C PRO A 382 -9.52 7.35 1.56
N PHE A 383 -9.64 7.89 0.34
CA PHE A 383 -9.42 9.31 0.08
C PHE A 383 -10.52 10.18 0.70
N VAL A 384 -11.76 9.71 0.71
CA VAL A 384 -12.88 10.39 1.38
C VAL A 384 -12.63 10.42 2.89
N ILE A 385 -12.28 9.28 3.50
CA ILE A 385 -11.96 9.18 4.92
C ILE A 385 -10.76 10.07 5.26
N MET A 386 -9.71 10.04 4.45
CA MET A 386 -8.55 10.91 4.61
C MET A 386 -8.95 12.40 4.56
N GLY A 387 -9.83 12.78 3.64
CA GLY A 387 -10.37 14.15 3.57
C GLY A 387 -11.09 14.57 4.85
N VAL A 388 -11.86 13.66 5.46
CA VAL A 388 -12.49 13.87 6.76
C VAL A 388 -11.43 14.01 7.86
N PHE A 389 -10.43 13.14 7.91
CA PHE A 389 -9.36 13.21 8.91
C PHE A 389 -8.53 14.50 8.78
N VAL A 390 -8.20 14.89 7.55
CA VAL A 390 -7.51 16.16 7.29
C VAL A 390 -8.32 17.36 7.79
N LYS A 391 -9.66 17.32 7.65
CA LYS A 391 -10.55 18.38 8.14
C LYS A 391 -10.70 18.38 9.67
N LEU A 392 -10.60 17.22 10.32
CA LEU A 392 -10.77 17.08 11.77
C LEU A 392 -9.45 17.28 12.52
N PHE A 393 -8.34 16.77 12.00
CA PHE A 393 -7.10 16.62 12.75
C PHE A 393 -5.93 17.44 12.19
N LEU A 394 -6.00 17.93 10.95
CA LEU A 394 -4.99 18.82 10.36
C LEU A 394 -5.53 20.26 10.29
N ASP A 395 -5.88 20.85 11.44
CA ASP A 395 -6.39 22.21 11.49
C ASP A 395 -5.32 23.24 11.14
N GLU A 396 -5.79 24.41 10.67
CA GLU A 396 -4.93 25.51 10.18
C GLU A 396 -3.99 26.10 11.23
N ARG A 397 -4.30 25.93 12.50
CA ARG A 397 -3.54 26.51 13.62
C ARG A 397 -2.29 25.71 14.00
N LEU A 398 -2.17 24.45 13.60
CA LEU A 398 -1.13 23.50 14.06
C LEU A 398 -0.01 23.28 13.05
N THR A 399 0.01 24.01 11.94
CA THR A 399 1.12 23.99 10.97
C THR A 399 2.09 25.15 11.18
N SER A 400 2.01 25.87 12.30
CA SER A 400 3.11 26.69 12.79
C SER A 400 4.21 25.73 13.28
N THR A 401 5.42 26.04 12.95
CA THR A 401 6.66 25.35 13.26
C THR A 401 6.94 25.12 14.78
N ASP A 402 5.93 25.29 15.62
CA ASP A 402 6.05 25.30 17.08
C ASP A 402 5.74 23.93 17.73
N HIS A 403 5.24 22.95 16.97
CA HIS A 403 5.13 21.56 17.43
C HIS A 403 6.22 20.69 16.80
N VAL A 404 7.45 20.96 17.14
CA VAL A 404 8.52 19.97 17.07
C VAL A 404 8.12 18.85 18.02
N PRO A 405 8.08 17.57 17.60
CA PRO A 405 8.01 16.46 18.53
C PRO A 405 9.14 16.69 19.54
N HIS A 406 8.79 16.93 20.82
CA HIS A 406 9.80 17.15 21.85
C HIS A 406 10.84 16.05 21.76
N GLU A 407 12.10 16.43 21.68
CA GLU A 407 13.20 15.50 21.62
C GLU A 407 13.06 14.49 22.76
N PRO A 408 13.21 13.17 22.50
CA PRO A 408 13.41 12.25 23.59
C PRO A 408 14.66 12.72 24.37
N PRO A 409 14.71 12.52 25.70
CA PRO A 409 15.83 12.97 26.50
C PRO A 409 17.14 12.52 25.87
N PRO A 410 18.18 13.35 25.82
CA PRO A 410 19.44 13.03 25.18
C PRO A 410 19.95 11.74 25.79
N SER A 411 20.02 10.69 24.97
CA SER A 411 20.96 9.60 25.24
C SER A 411 22.35 10.19 25.02
N ASP A 412 23.21 10.09 25.99
CA ASP A 412 24.55 10.68 26.03
C ASP A 412 25.50 10.15 24.95
N GLU A 413 25.09 10.11 23.69
CA GLU A 413 26.01 10.00 22.56
C GLU A 413 25.31 10.40 21.25
N PRO A 414 25.89 11.32 20.45
CA PRO A 414 25.33 11.76 19.19
C PRO A 414 25.71 10.79 18.07
N PHE A 415 24.70 10.18 17.44
CA PHE A 415 24.86 9.62 16.12
C PHE A 415 24.75 10.78 15.11
N GLU A 416 25.86 11.49 14.89
CA GLU A 416 25.98 12.42 13.79
C GLU A 416 26.04 11.66 12.48
N MET A 417 24.93 11.66 11.73
CA MET A 417 25.02 11.40 10.29
C MET A 417 25.38 12.71 9.60
N ALA A 418 26.54 12.71 8.98
CA ALA A 418 27.09 13.83 8.23
C ALA A 418 26.10 14.44 7.25
N GLU A 419 26.14 15.76 7.16
CA GLU A 419 25.49 16.57 6.12
C GLU A 419 25.94 16.06 4.74
N VAL A 420 24.98 15.58 3.94
CA VAL A 420 25.14 15.33 2.52
C VAL A 420 24.26 16.29 1.72
#